data_6c63e0294c5599ecbfec8bf722da68f3
#
_entry.id   6c63e0294c5599ecbfec8bf722da68f3
#
_cell.length_a   1.000
_cell.length_b   1.000
_cell.length_c   1.000
_cell.angle_alpha   90.00
_cell.angle_beta   90.00
_cell.angle_gamma   90.00
#
_symmetry.space_group_name_H-M   'P 1'
#
loop_
_entity.id
_entity.type
_entity.pdbx_description
1 polymer ?
#
loop_
_entity_poly.entity_id
_entity_poly.type
_entity_poly.pdbx_seq_one_letter_code
_entity_poly.pdbx_strand_id
1 'polypeptide(L)'
;MRLPVSLQSLSDYDQGRVAEALHLLLEPLGGIAAFVKPGQKVLIKPNLLAGKSPEKAVTTHPEIVRQVIGLVQGTGAVVTVGDSPGLGKPENVARKCGIYDVVKATGASFASFEESLPAQFGSGTFHQLEVSREAIETDVIINLPKLKTHQMMGYTGAVKNLFGLVVGMRKVRLHLQAGTDKAFFALMLLELAERFPPALSIMDAVVGMEGNGPGNGDPVQIGALLASPHTLALDTVATNMVQLAAERVWTQKVAGETGRRGASLDELDLHGTPLAELQTDRFCPAKTADINFGLPTPLKNLLKNAITAQPEIDLNC
;
A
#
# COMPACT_ATOMS: atom_id res chain seq x y z
N MET A 1 3.72 -0.94 25.21
CA MET A 1 2.97 0.21 24.66
C MET A 1 2.18 -0.32 23.47
N ARG A 2 0.89 0.01 23.35
CA ARG A 2 0.04 -0.36 22.19
C ARG A 2 0.40 0.49 20.99
N LEU A 3 0.12 -0.01 19.77
CA LEU A 3 0.40 0.67 18.52
C LEU A 3 -0.79 1.57 18.12
N PRO A 4 -0.58 2.88 17.88
CA PRO A 4 -1.69 3.78 17.59
C PRO A 4 -2.22 3.57 16.16
N VAL A 5 -3.55 3.51 16.05
CA VAL A 5 -4.28 3.54 14.78
C VAL A 5 -5.46 4.51 14.93
N SER A 6 -5.54 5.49 14.07
CA SER A 6 -6.63 6.45 14.03
C SER A 6 -7.62 6.11 12.92
N LEU A 7 -8.91 6.28 13.19
CA LEU A 7 -10.02 6.03 12.26
C LEU A 7 -10.89 7.28 12.19
N GLN A 8 -11.37 7.61 10.99
CA GLN A 8 -12.30 8.71 10.77
C GLN A 8 -13.34 8.34 9.73
N SER A 9 -14.60 8.58 10.04
CA SER A 9 -15.69 8.42 9.07
C SER A 9 -15.59 9.49 7.97
N LEU A 10 -15.82 9.08 6.71
CA LEU A 10 -15.84 9.99 5.55
C LEU A 10 -16.71 9.40 4.44
N SER A 11 -17.81 10.06 4.10
CA SER A 11 -18.82 9.52 3.18
C SER A 11 -18.48 9.67 1.71
N ASP A 12 -17.64 10.62 1.34
CA ASP A 12 -17.29 10.93 -0.04
C ASP A 12 -15.97 11.71 -0.15
N TYR A 13 -15.62 12.15 -1.36
CA TYR A 13 -14.38 12.86 -1.63
C TYR A 13 -14.57 14.36 -1.85
N ASP A 14 -15.58 14.99 -1.21
CA ASP A 14 -15.67 16.46 -1.20
C ASP A 14 -14.42 17.06 -0.56
N GLN A 15 -13.87 18.09 -1.18
CA GLN A 15 -12.59 18.68 -0.81
C GLN A 15 -12.58 19.15 0.65
N GLY A 16 -13.63 19.82 1.10
CA GLY A 16 -13.72 20.34 2.47
C GLY A 16 -13.85 19.22 3.51
N ARG A 17 -14.69 18.21 3.21
CA ARG A 17 -14.85 17.03 4.07
C ARG A 17 -13.60 16.19 4.17
N VAL A 18 -12.87 16.01 3.06
CA VAL A 18 -11.58 15.27 3.08
C VAL A 18 -10.55 16.03 3.92
N ALA A 19 -10.46 17.36 3.78
CA ALA A 19 -9.53 18.17 4.56
C ALA A 19 -9.82 18.08 6.07
N GLU A 20 -11.08 18.23 6.47
CA GLU A 20 -11.52 18.10 7.86
C GLU A 20 -11.28 16.70 8.40
N ALA A 21 -11.68 15.66 7.67
CA ALA A 21 -11.48 14.27 8.07
C ALA A 21 -10.00 13.92 8.25
N LEU A 22 -9.10 14.40 7.37
CA LEU A 22 -7.66 14.20 7.54
C LEU A 22 -7.10 14.95 8.75
N HIS A 23 -7.60 16.15 9.06
CA HIS A 23 -7.20 16.88 10.26
C HIS A 23 -7.56 16.08 11.52
N LEU A 24 -8.83 15.67 11.65
CA LEU A 24 -9.33 14.85 12.77
C LEU A 24 -8.62 13.50 12.87
N LEU A 25 -8.35 12.86 11.73
CA LEU A 25 -7.65 11.58 11.66
C LEU A 25 -6.21 11.67 12.21
N LEU A 26 -5.52 12.76 11.91
CA LEU A 26 -4.11 12.92 12.27
C LEU A 26 -3.88 13.55 13.64
N GLU A 27 -4.86 14.26 14.20
CA GLU A 27 -4.76 14.93 15.51
C GLU A 27 -4.32 13.99 16.64
N PRO A 28 -4.92 12.78 16.84
CA PRO A 28 -4.51 11.85 17.89
C PRO A 28 -3.09 11.29 17.70
N LEU A 29 -2.55 11.40 16.49
CA LEU A 29 -1.20 10.95 16.14
C LEU A 29 -0.16 12.08 16.23
N GLY A 30 -0.57 13.28 16.62
CA GLY A 30 0.28 14.48 16.75
C GLY A 30 0.36 15.34 15.48
N GLY A 31 -0.55 15.13 14.52
CA GLY A 31 -0.61 15.83 13.24
C GLY A 31 0.53 15.45 12.29
N ILE A 32 0.49 16.00 11.07
CA ILE A 32 1.51 15.67 10.05
C ILE A 32 2.92 16.11 10.47
N ALA A 33 3.05 17.18 11.28
CA ALA A 33 4.31 17.69 11.77
C ALA A 33 5.03 16.75 12.76
N ALA A 34 4.35 15.75 13.31
CA ALA A 34 4.99 14.67 14.07
C ALA A 34 5.86 13.77 13.18
N PHE A 35 5.51 13.65 11.90
CA PHE A 35 6.11 12.71 10.94
C PHE A 35 7.03 13.37 9.92
N VAL A 36 6.82 14.67 9.64
CA VAL A 36 7.52 15.39 8.57
C VAL A 36 8.09 16.69 9.12
N LYS A 37 9.36 16.98 8.80
CA LYS A 37 10.06 18.20 9.21
C LYS A 37 10.35 19.11 8.02
N PRO A 38 10.50 20.43 8.25
CA PRO A 38 10.90 21.37 7.20
C PRO A 38 12.17 20.93 6.46
N GLY A 39 12.19 21.08 5.15
CA GLY A 39 13.34 20.77 4.29
C GLY A 39 13.52 19.28 3.96
N GLN A 40 12.79 18.36 4.58
CA GLN A 40 12.88 16.93 4.23
C GLN A 40 12.34 16.66 2.84
N LYS A 41 12.96 15.68 2.16
CA LYS A 41 12.46 15.09 0.92
C LYS A 41 11.43 14.01 1.27
N VAL A 42 10.19 14.23 0.90
CA VAL A 42 9.07 13.33 1.21
C VAL A 42 8.57 12.66 -0.05
N LEU A 43 8.59 11.34 -0.07
CA LEU A 43 7.92 10.52 -1.07
C LEU A 43 6.49 10.22 -0.61
N ILE A 44 5.50 10.83 -1.24
CA ILE A 44 4.10 10.41 -1.11
C ILE A 44 3.87 9.27 -2.10
N LYS A 45 3.56 8.10 -1.57
CA LYS A 45 3.39 6.89 -2.36
C LYS A 45 1.92 6.45 -2.41
N PRO A 46 1.14 6.87 -3.43
CA PRO A 46 -0.22 6.36 -3.65
C PRO A 46 -0.19 4.89 -4.11
N ASN A 47 -1.36 4.31 -4.32
CA ASN A 47 -1.54 3.08 -5.06
C ASN A 47 -1.91 3.43 -6.50
N LEU A 48 -1.05 3.08 -7.47
CA LEU A 48 -1.27 3.35 -8.91
C LEU A 48 -1.57 2.10 -9.74
N LEU A 49 -1.80 0.98 -9.18
CA LEU A 49 -1.91 -0.37 -9.79
C LEU A 49 -2.12 -0.41 -11.31
N ALA A 50 -3.17 0.26 -11.82
CA ALA A 50 -3.52 0.32 -13.25
C ALA A 50 -4.30 1.61 -13.55
N GLY A 51 -4.17 2.13 -14.78
CA GLY A 51 -4.84 3.36 -15.23
C GLY A 51 -6.33 3.17 -15.45
N LYS A 52 -7.10 3.37 -14.40
CA LYS A 52 -8.56 3.41 -14.37
C LYS A 52 -9.02 4.74 -13.80
N SER A 53 -10.24 5.16 -14.12
CA SER A 53 -10.84 6.36 -13.52
C SER A 53 -11.05 6.17 -12.00
N PRO A 54 -11.09 7.26 -11.19
CA PRO A 54 -11.18 7.18 -9.73
C PRO A 54 -12.38 6.39 -9.22
N GLU A 55 -13.52 6.45 -9.93
CA GLU A 55 -14.77 5.78 -9.57
C GLU A 55 -14.65 4.24 -9.58
N LYS A 56 -13.60 3.71 -10.23
CA LYS A 56 -13.32 2.26 -10.24
C LYS A 56 -12.61 1.78 -8.97
N ALA A 57 -12.25 2.69 -8.06
CA ALA A 57 -11.55 2.39 -6.80
C ALA A 57 -10.30 1.49 -6.94
N VAL A 58 -9.64 1.54 -8.12
CA VAL A 58 -8.42 0.78 -8.40
C VAL A 58 -7.19 1.45 -7.81
N THR A 59 -7.19 2.79 -7.77
CA THR A 59 -6.10 3.63 -7.28
C THR A 59 -6.53 4.41 -6.03
N THR A 60 -5.59 4.96 -5.30
CA THR A 60 -5.88 5.98 -4.28
C THR A 60 -6.62 7.14 -4.96
N HIS A 61 -7.63 7.69 -4.31
CA HIS A 61 -8.42 8.78 -4.87
C HIS A 61 -7.56 10.06 -4.97
N PRO A 62 -7.62 10.81 -6.10
CA PRO A 62 -6.78 11.99 -6.31
C PRO A 62 -7.00 13.08 -5.25
N GLU A 63 -8.20 13.22 -4.69
CA GLU A 63 -8.46 14.21 -3.65
C GLU A 63 -7.72 13.89 -2.34
N ILE A 64 -7.61 12.62 -1.95
CA ILE A 64 -6.77 12.21 -0.80
C ILE A 64 -5.30 12.60 -1.06
N VAL A 65 -4.81 12.34 -2.27
CA VAL A 65 -3.43 12.70 -2.65
C VAL A 65 -3.24 14.21 -2.59
N ARG A 66 -4.19 15.00 -3.10
CA ARG A 66 -4.17 16.47 -3.08
C ARG A 66 -4.03 17.02 -1.66
N GLN A 67 -4.90 16.57 -0.77
CA GLN A 67 -4.93 17.06 0.60
C GLN A 67 -3.65 16.68 1.37
N VAL A 68 -3.16 15.44 1.18
CA VAL A 68 -1.90 15.01 1.82
C VAL A 68 -0.70 15.77 1.26
N ILE A 69 -0.64 16.09 -0.03
CA ILE A 69 0.39 16.98 -0.60
C ILE A 69 0.36 18.33 0.12
N GLY A 70 -0.82 18.94 0.27
CA GLY A 70 -0.98 20.24 0.93
C GLY A 70 -0.52 20.20 2.39
N LEU A 71 -0.91 19.17 3.14
CA LEU A 71 -0.48 18.98 4.53
C LEU A 71 1.05 18.86 4.64
N VAL A 72 1.68 18.07 3.77
CA VAL A 72 3.14 17.86 3.79
C VAL A 72 3.88 19.14 3.36
N GLN A 73 3.45 19.81 2.30
CA GLN A 73 4.03 21.09 1.87
C GLN A 73 3.88 22.18 2.93
N GLY A 74 2.78 22.16 3.68
CA GLY A 74 2.54 23.07 4.81
C GLY A 74 3.57 22.95 5.94
N THR A 75 4.31 21.86 6.02
CA THR A 75 5.45 21.72 6.96
C THR A 75 6.75 22.33 6.43
N GLY A 76 6.81 22.77 5.18
CA GLY A 76 8.03 23.24 4.51
C GLY A 76 8.88 22.10 3.91
N ALA A 77 8.33 20.91 3.74
CA ALA A 77 9.01 19.79 3.12
C ALA A 77 8.90 19.80 1.58
N VAL A 78 9.83 19.13 0.91
CA VAL A 78 9.84 18.95 -0.55
C VAL A 78 9.11 17.67 -0.92
N VAL A 79 8.03 17.80 -1.71
CA VAL A 79 7.15 16.68 -2.02
C VAL A 79 7.41 16.10 -3.40
N THR A 80 7.62 14.79 -3.44
CA THR A 80 7.59 13.98 -4.66
C THR A 80 6.49 12.93 -4.54
N VAL A 81 5.71 12.73 -5.59
CA VAL A 81 4.64 11.71 -5.65
C VAL A 81 5.02 10.66 -6.68
N GLY A 82 5.01 9.38 -6.29
CA GLY A 82 5.36 8.31 -7.21
C GLY A 82 4.97 6.93 -6.73
N ASP A 83 4.81 6.02 -7.69
CA ASP A 83 4.56 4.59 -7.50
C ASP A 83 4.93 3.83 -8.76
N SER A 84 5.34 2.58 -8.64
CA SER A 84 5.46 1.68 -9.78
C SER A 84 4.16 0.89 -9.95
N PRO A 85 3.35 1.12 -10.99
CA PRO A 85 2.11 0.39 -11.21
C PRO A 85 2.37 -1.09 -11.54
N GLY A 86 1.32 -1.91 -11.39
CA GLY A 86 1.36 -3.30 -11.83
C GLY A 86 1.28 -3.44 -13.35
N LEU A 87 0.68 -2.45 -14.03
CA LEU A 87 0.49 -2.45 -15.48
C LEU A 87 0.51 -1.02 -16.03
N GLY A 88 1.31 -0.81 -17.06
CA GLY A 88 1.44 0.48 -17.76
C GLY A 88 2.57 1.35 -17.22
N LYS A 89 2.85 2.46 -17.91
CA LYS A 89 3.85 3.45 -17.47
C LYS A 89 3.28 4.29 -16.33
N PRO A 90 4.06 4.60 -15.28
CA PRO A 90 3.60 5.35 -14.10
C PRO A 90 2.85 6.64 -14.43
N GLU A 91 3.42 7.48 -15.29
CA GLU A 91 2.80 8.74 -15.68
C GLU A 91 1.45 8.56 -16.39
N ASN A 92 1.35 7.60 -17.32
CA ASN A 92 0.11 7.33 -18.04
C ASN A 92 -0.99 6.80 -17.09
N VAL A 93 -0.61 5.98 -16.11
CA VAL A 93 -1.53 5.50 -15.07
C VAL A 93 -1.99 6.65 -14.21
N ALA A 94 -1.06 7.50 -13.74
CA ALA A 94 -1.35 8.66 -12.91
C ALA A 94 -2.25 9.69 -13.63
N ARG A 95 -2.07 9.90 -14.94
CA ARG A 95 -2.98 10.75 -15.76
C ARG A 95 -4.39 10.19 -15.80
N LYS A 96 -4.52 8.90 -16.07
CA LYS A 96 -5.85 8.25 -16.19
C LYS A 96 -6.65 8.24 -14.89
N CYS A 97 -5.99 8.20 -13.73
CA CYS A 97 -6.66 8.26 -12.44
C CYS A 97 -6.70 9.67 -11.81
N GLY A 98 -6.28 10.72 -12.55
CA GLY A 98 -6.33 12.11 -12.09
C GLY A 98 -5.23 12.55 -11.12
N ILE A 99 -4.37 11.63 -10.65
CA ILE A 99 -3.31 11.98 -9.70
C ILE A 99 -2.24 12.86 -10.33
N TYR A 100 -1.91 12.67 -11.62
CA TYR A 100 -0.91 13.50 -12.29
C TYR A 100 -1.32 14.97 -12.34
N ASP A 101 -2.59 15.25 -12.61
CA ASP A 101 -3.13 16.61 -12.68
C ASP A 101 -3.11 17.28 -11.30
N VAL A 102 -3.40 16.49 -10.24
CA VAL A 102 -3.26 16.94 -8.86
C VAL A 102 -1.82 17.32 -8.52
N VAL A 103 -0.85 16.46 -8.87
CA VAL A 103 0.57 16.72 -8.64
C VAL A 103 1.01 18.02 -9.33
N LYS A 104 0.59 18.22 -10.59
CA LYS A 104 0.89 19.46 -11.33
C LYS A 104 0.24 20.69 -10.71
N ALA A 105 -1.02 20.60 -10.32
CA ALA A 105 -1.77 21.71 -9.73
C ALA A 105 -1.24 22.14 -8.37
N THR A 106 -0.64 21.21 -7.60
CA THR A 106 -0.06 21.50 -6.28
C THR A 106 1.41 21.93 -6.33
N GLY A 107 2.05 21.89 -7.50
CA GLY A 107 3.48 22.19 -7.65
C GLY A 107 4.43 21.11 -7.08
N ALA A 108 3.91 19.94 -6.71
CA ALA A 108 4.73 18.79 -6.32
C ALA A 108 5.43 18.17 -7.54
N SER A 109 6.49 17.38 -7.30
CA SER A 109 7.16 16.62 -8.35
C SER A 109 6.50 15.25 -8.53
N PHE A 110 6.48 14.74 -9.77
CA PHE A 110 6.06 13.37 -10.08
C PHE A 110 7.28 12.52 -10.39
N ALA A 111 7.41 11.36 -9.74
CA ALA A 111 8.48 10.40 -9.97
C ALA A 111 7.98 9.19 -10.78
N SER A 112 8.68 8.87 -11.85
CA SER A 112 8.31 7.76 -12.76
C SER A 112 8.84 6.40 -12.33
N PHE A 113 9.64 6.31 -11.26
CA PHE A 113 10.26 5.08 -10.79
C PHE A 113 10.93 4.29 -11.93
N GLU A 114 11.83 4.94 -12.66
CA GLU A 114 12.51 4.35 -13.83
C GLU A 114 13.76 3.58 -13.41
N GLU A 115 14.48 4.09 -12.42
CA GLU A 115 15.70 3.49 -11.92
C GLU A 115 15.47 2.69 -10.64
N SER A 116 16.15 1.55 -10.55
CA SER A 116 16.18 0.75 -9.34
C SER A 116 17.60 0.62 -8.80
N LEU A 117 17.69 0.58 -7.49
CA LEU A 117 18.94 0.39 -6.74
C LEU A 117 18.80 -0.80 -5.81
N PRO A 118 19.90 -1.56 -5.56
CA PRO A 118 19.88 -2.64 -4.61
C PRO A 118 19.72 -2.10 -3.17
N ALA A 119 18.77 -2.66 -2.44
CA ALA A 119 18.57 -2.40 -1.03
C ALA A 119 18.91 -3.64 -0.22
N GLN A 120 19.87 -3.53 0.69
CA GLN A 120 20.24 -4.59 1.61
C GLN A 120 19.24 -4.65 2.78
N PHE A 121 18.84 -5.85 3.18
CA PHE A 121 17.85 -6.06 4.25
C PHE A 121 18.51 -6.34 5.62
N GLY A 122 19.78 -6.69 5.63
CA GLY A 122 20.53 -6.97 6.86
C GLY A 122 20.21 -8.32 7.45
N SER A 123 19.19 -8.40 8.28
CA SER A 123 18.71 -9.64 8.90
C SER A 123 17.32 -9.98 8.38
N GLY A 124 17.01 -11.25 8.23
CA GLY A 124 15.73 -11.74 7.72
C GLY A 124 15.92 -12.85 6.69
N THR A 125 14.84 -13.23 6.02
CA THR A 125 14.86 -14.25 4.97
C THR A 125 15.40 -13.69 3.65
N PHE A 126 15.13 -12.41 3.40
CA PHE A 126 15.54 -11.73 2.17
C PHE A 126 16.73 -10.82 2.45
N HIS A 127 17.84 -11.04 1.72
CA HIS A 127 19.06 -10.26 1.92
C HIS A 127 19.10 -8.99 1.07
N GLN A 128 18.52 -9.05 -0.13
CA GLN A 128 18.53 -7.92 -1.06
C GLN A 128 17.30 -7.91 -1.95
N LEU A 129 16.73 -6.72 -2.15
CA LEU A 129 15.75 -6.45 -3.20
C LEU A 129 16.16 -5.19 -3.98
N GLU A 130 15.78 -5.12 -5.25
CA GLU A 130 15.91 -3.88 -6.02
C GLU A 130 14.64 -3.04 -5.87
N VAL A 131 14.80 -1.81 -5.39
CA VAL A 131 13.73 -0.84 -5.21
C VAL A 131 14.03 0.45 -5.98
N SER A 132 13.03 1.30 -6.17
CA SER A 132 13.22 2.57 -6.86
C SER A 132 14.26 3.44 -6.17
N ARG A 133 15.00 4.22 -6.97
CA ARG A 133 15.97 5.22 -6.49
C ARG A 133 15.29 6.18 -5.49
N GLU A 134 14.08 6.62 -5.81
CA GLU A 134 13.32 7.56 -4.98
C GLU A 134 13.05 7.02 -3.58
N ALA A 135 12.82 5.71 -3.44
CA ALA A 135 12.65 5.10 -2.11
C ALA A 135 13.93 5.09 -1.27
N ILE A 136 15.10 5.08 -1.93
CA ILE A 136 16.42 5.12 -1.27
C ILE A 136 16.81 6.56 -0.91
N GLU A 137 16.52 7.51 -1.79
CA GLU A 137 17.01 8.90 -1.69
C GLU A 137 16.05 9.83 -0.92
N THR A 138 14.87 9.35 -0.53
CA THR A 138 13.92 10.12 0.28
C THR A 138 14.23 10.05 1.76
N ASP A 139 13.95 11.12 2.50
CA ASP A 139 14.07 11.13 3.96
C ASP A 139 12.85 10.49 4.64
N VAL A 140 11.67 10.63 4.02
CA VAL A 140 10.38 10.20 4.59
C VAL A 140 9.49 9.60 3.51
N ILE A 141 8.85 8.48 3.82
CA ILE A 141 7.77 7.89 2.99
C ILE A 141 6.43 8.13 3.69
N ILE A 142 5.47 8.73 2.97
CA ILE A 142 4.05 8.76 3.33
C ILE A 142 3.32 7.81 2.40
N ASN A 143 2.79 6.73 2.96
CA ASN A 143 2.16 5.65 2.21
C ASN A 143 0.65 5.87 2.13
N LEU A 144 0.07 5.90 0.92
CA LEU A 144 -1.36 6.11 0.70
C LEU A 144 -2.01 4.88 0.05
N PRO A 145 -2.22 3.78 0.81
CA PRO A 145 -2.86 2.58 0.29
C PRO A 145 -4.34 2.79 -0.01
N LYS A 146 -4.87 1.95 -0.89
CA LYS A 146 -6.30 1.78 -1.18
C LYS A 146 -6.78 0.48 -0.58
N LEU A 147 -7.88 0.48 0.16
CA LEU A 147 -8.48 -0.74 0.68
C LEU A 147 -9.08 -1.55 -0.46
N LYS A 148 -8.55 -2.76 -0.70
CA LYS A 148 -9.01 -3.63 -1.80
C LYS A 148 -8.86 -5.11 -1.47
N THR A 149 -9.71 -5.94 -2.07
CA THR A 149 -9.47 -7.38 -2.20
C THR A 149 -8.30 -7.69 -3.13
N HIS A 150 -7.76 -8.90 -3.01
CA HIS A 150 -6.71 -9.41 -3.89
C HIS A 150 -6.82 -10.93 -4.04
N GLN A 151 -6.96 -11.43 -5.26
CA GLN A 151 -7.17 -12.85 -5.54
C GLN A 151 -6.06 -13.76 -4.97
N MET A 152 -4.79 -13.37 -5.02
CA MET A 152 -3.69 -14.16 -4.47
C MET A 152 -3.55 -13.99 -2.95
N MET A 153 -3.59 -12.75 -2.46
CA MET A 153 -3.23 -12.41 -1.08
C MET A 153 -4.44 -12.22 -0.14
N GLY A 154 -5.66 -12.35 -0.69
CA GLY A 154 -6.91 -12.08 0.01
C GLY A 154 -7.24 -10.59 0.07
N TYR A 155 -6.25 -9.77 0.40
CA TYR A 155 -6.37 -8.33 0.65
C TYR A 155 -5.11 -7.58 0.19
N THR A 156 -5.24 -6.29 -0.07
CA THR A 156 -4.14 -5.35 -0.30
C THR A 156 -4.42 -4.05 0.43
N GLY A 157 -3.50 -3.67 1.29
CA GLY A 157 -3.52 -2.46 2.10
C GLY A 157 -2.15 -1.84 2.23
N ALA A 158 -1.78 -1.40 3.43
CA ALA A 158 -0.57 -0.63 3.68
C ALA A 158 0.72 -1.44 3.44
N VAL A 159 0.79 -2.67 3.96
CA VAL A 159 1.95 -3.56 3.75
C VAL A 159 2.16 -3.81 2.27
N LYS A 160 1.13 -4.29 1.57
CA LYS A 160 1.27 -4.65 0.16
C LYS A 160 1.42 -3.43 -0.76
N ASN A 161 0.96 -2.24 -0.36
CA ASN A 161 1.16 -1.03 -1.16
C ASN A 161 2.65 -0.71 -1.34
N LEU A 162 3.50 -1.02 -0.35
CA LEU A 162 4.95 -0.80 -0.43
C LEU A 162 5.64 -1.69 -1.49
N PHE A 163 5.00 -2.75 -1.96
CA PHE A 163 5.49 -3.51 -3.11
C PHE A 163 5.59 -2.66 -4.40
N GLY A 164 4.92 -1.52 -4.46
CA GLY A 164 5.10 -0.51 -5.50
C GLY A 164 6.47 0.18 -5.48
N LEU A 165 7.28 0.02 -4.42
CA LEU A 165 8.67 0.47 -4.40
C LEU A 165 9.57 -0.40 -5.31
N VAL A 166 9.19 -1.65 -5.57
CA VAL A 166 9.84 -2.51 -6.55
C VAL A 166 9.45 -2.07 -7.96
N VAL A 167 10.44 -1.86 -8.85
CA VAL A 167 10.23 -1.25 -10.16
C VAL A 167 9.84 -2.25 -11.25
N GLY A 168 8.77 -1.96 -11.98
CA GLY A 168 8.43 -2.58 -13.26
C GLY A 168 8.30 -4.11 -13.25
N MET A 169 8.94 -4.76 -14.20
CA MET A 169 8.87 -6.21 -14.43
C MET A 169 9.49 -7.06 -13.30
N ARG A 170 10.27 -6.46 -12.39
CA ARG A 170 10.78 -7.14 -11.20
C ARG A 170 9.66 -7.67 -10.32
N LYS A 171 8.52 -6.96 -10.25
CA LYS A 171 7.33 -7.45 -9.53
C LYS A 171 6.81 -8.77 -10.10
N VAL A 172 6.75 -8.88 -11.43
CA VAL A 172 6.32 -10.12 -12.12
C VAL A 172 7.30 -11.24 -11.80
N ARG A 173 8.60 -10.95 -11.82
CA ARG A 173 9.66 -11.89 -11.48
C ARG A 173 9.52 -12.41 -10.04
N LEU A 174 9.33 -11.53 -9.05
CA LEU A 174 9.13 -11.92 -7.66
C LEU A 174 7.86 -12.76 -7.46
N HIS A 175 6.77 -12.43 -8.15
CA HIS A 175 5.57 -13.27 -8.16
C HIS A 175 5.82 -14.67 -8.74
N LEU A 176 6.62 -14.75 -9.83
CA LEU A 176 6.97 -16.04 -10.45
C LEU A 176 7.93 -16.85 -9.56
N GLN A 177 8.87 -16.21 -8.88
CA GLN A 177 9.79 -16.86 -7.94
C GLN A 177 9.05 -17.45 -6.73
N ALA A 178 8.10 -16.70 -6.16
CA ALA A 178 7.22 -17.21 -5.12
C ALA A 178 6.34 -18.37 -5.61
N GLY A 179 5.98 -18.39 -6.90
CA GLY A 179 5.15 -19.46 -7.49
C GLY A 179 3.80 -19.55 -6.81
N THR A 180 3.49 -20.72 -6.22
CA THR A 180 2.26 -20.96 -5.45
C THR A 180 2.45 -20.73 -3.95
N ASP A 181 3.67 -20.45 -3.49
CA ASP A 181 3.97 -20.19 -2.08
C ASP A 181 3.59 -18.76 -1.68
N LYS A 182 2.33 -18.64 -1.26
CA LYS A 182 1.75 -17.36 -0.83
C LYS A 182 2.32 -16.89 0.50
N ALA A 183 2.75 -17.83 1.37
CA ALA A 183 3.36 -17.51 2.66
C ALA A 183 4.74 -16.87 2.45
N PHE A 184 5.55 -17.45 1.57
CA PHE A 184 6.84 -16.89 1.20
C PHE A 184 6.71 -15.48 0.59
N PHE A 185 5.74 -15.29 -0.31
CA PHE A 185 5.47 -13.96 -0.88
C PHE A 185 4.97 -12.95 0.18
N ALA A 186 4.13 -13.39 1.12
CA ALA A 186 3.68 -12.57 2.23
C ALA A 186 4.84 -12.16 3.14
N LEU A 187 5.75 -13.09 3.45
CA LEU A 187 6.95 -12.81 4.24
C LEU A 187 7.83 -11.74 3.55
N MET A 188 8.04 -11.87 2.24
CA MET A 188 8.77 -10.85 1.47
C MET A 188 8.11 -9.45 1.57
N LEU A 189 6.78 -9.38 1.49
CA LEU A 189 6.07 -8.10 1.62
C LEU A 189 6.21 -7.50 3.02
N LEU A 190 6.18 -8.32 4.05
CA LEU A 190 6.37 -7.88 5.44
C LEU A 190 7.80 -7.37 5.67
N GLU A 191 8.83 -8.11 5.23
CA GLU A 191 10.22 -7.68 5.35
C GLU A 191 10.52 -6.43 4.50
N LEU A 192 9.90 -6.28 3.33
CA LEU A 192 9.97 -5.05 2.56
C LEU A 192 9.38 -3.85 3.33
N ALA A 193 8.23 -4.03 3.99
CA ALA A 193 7.61 -3.00 4.79
C ALA A 193 8.44 -2.65 6.05
N GLU A 194 9.11 -3.63 6.64
CA GLU A 194 10.04 -3.44 7.76
C GLU A 194 11.32 -2.72 7.33
N ARG A 195 11.80 -2.97 6.11
CA ARG A 195 13.01 -2.32 5.56
C ARG A 195 12.77 -0.88 5.11
N PHE A 196 11.58 -0.59 4.59
CA PHE A 196 11.13 0.73 4.16
C PHE A 196 9.90 1.17 4.95
N PRO A 197 10.03 1.34 6.28
CA PRO A 197 8.89 1.73 7.10
C PRO A 197 8.45 3.15 6.72
N PRO A 198 7.20 3.33 6.27
CA PRO A 198 6.69 4.68 6.08
C PRO A 198 6.57 5.36 7.45
N ALA A 199 6.88 6.65 7.50
CA ALA A 199 6.65 7.42 8.72
C ALA A 199 5.15 7.45 9.08
N LEU A 200 4.30 7.43 8.06
CA LEU A 200 2.84 7.40 8.22
C LEU A 200 2.21 6.68 7.02
N SER A 201 1.21 5.84 7.27
CA SER A 201 0.29 5.32 6.27
C SER A 201 -1.09 5.92 6.49
N ILE A 202 -1.71 6.45 5.42
CA ILE A 202 -3.09 6.95 5.41
C ILE A 202 -3.87 6.15 4.37
N MET A 203 -4.77 5.29 4.82
CA MET A 203 -5.54 4.40 3.96
C MET A 203 -6.82 5.07 3.47
N ASP A 204 -6.97 5.09 2.15
CA ASP A 204 -8.22 5.43 1.49
C ASP A 204 -9.16 4.21 1.51
N ALA A 205 -10.11 4.22 2.42
CA ALA A 205 -11.21 3.28 2.58
C ALA A 205 -12.58 3.98 2.44
N VAL A 206 -12.66 5.14 1.80
CA VAL A 206 -13.94 5.81 1.54
C VAL A 206 -14.77 4.97 0.56
N VAL A 207 -14.24 4.73 -0.64
CA VAL A 207 -14.76 3.74 -1.58
C VAL A 207 -13.69 2.69 -1.77
N GLY A 208 -13.86 1.50 -1.21
CA GLY A 208 -12.96 0.37 -1.39
C GLY A 208 -13.24 -0.43 -2.66
N MET A 209 -12.51 -1.52 -2.87
CA MET A 209 -12.79 -2.50 -3.92
C MET A 209 -12.98 -3.88 -3.32
N GLU A 210 -14.05 -4.56 -3.69
CA GLU A 210 -14.39 -5.91 -3.26
C GLU A 210 -14.41 -6.92 -4.41
N GLY A 211 -14.63 -8.18 -4.12
CA GLY A 211 -14.78 -9.24 -5.12
C GLY A 211 -13.48 -9.51 -5.87
N ASN A 212 -13.48 -9.38 -7.20
CA ASN A 212 -12.40 -9.80 -8.10
C ASN A 212 -11.23 -8.79 -8.18
N GLY A 213 -10.80 -8.24 -7.02
CA GLY A 213 -9.64 -7.35 -6.94
C GLY A 213 -8.30 -8.01 -7.27
N PRO A 214 -7.23 -7.24 -7.46
CA PRO A 214 -7.10 -5.82 -7.10
C PRO A 214 -7.44 -4.81 -8.21
N GLY A 215 -7.74 -5.23 -9.42
CA GLY A 215 -7.95 -4.34 -10.56
C GLY A 215 -9.29 -4.49 -11.29
N ASN A 216 -10.02 -5.57 -11.03
CA ASN A 216 -11.27 -5.94 -11.71
C ASN A 216 -12.40 -6.28 -10.71
N GLY A 217 -12.27 -5.85 -9.46
CA GLY A 217 -13.35 -5.92 -8.48
C GLY A 217 -14.34 -4.78 -8.64
N ASP A 218 -15.33 -4.78 -7.78
CA ASP A 218 -16.40 -3.79 -7.77
C ASP A 218 -16.14 -2.72 -6.70
N PRO A 219 -16.38 -1.44 -6.99
CA PRO A 219 -16.34 -0.38 -5.98
C PRO A 219 -17.40 -0.62 -4.91
N VAL A 220 -17.02 -0.45 -3.64
CA VAL A 220 -17.91 -0.59 -2.49
C VAL A 220 -17.72 0.59 -1.55
N GLN A 221 -18.83 1.19 -1.11
CA GLN A 221 -18.81 2.26 -0.12
C GLN A 221 -18.51 1.68 1.26
N ILE A 222 -17.36 2.09 1.85
CA ILE A 222 -16.96 1.71 3.21
C ILE A 222 -17.08 2.93 4.13
N GLY A 223 -16.68 4.11 3.65
CA GLY A 223 -16.90 5.36 4.33
C GLY A 223 -15.87 5.69 5.42
N ALA A 224 -14.62 5.29 5.26
CA ALA A 224 -13.60 5.50 6.28
C ALA A 224 -12.25 5.97 5.70
N LEU A 225 -11.51 6.72 6.54
CA LEU A 225 -10.06 6.91 6.46
C LEU A 225 -9.42 6.27 7.69
N LEU A 226 -8.25 5.68 7.52
CA LEU A 226 -7.46 5.13 8.61
C LEU A 226 -6.02 5.65 8.53
N ALA A 227 -5.36 5.89 9.67
CA ALA A 227 -3.95 6.28 9.70
C ALA A 227 -3.18 5.59 10.82
N SER A 228 -1.93 5.22 10.52
CA SER A 228 -1.00 4.68 11.52
C SER A 228 0.45 4.82 11.02
N PRO A 229 1.43 5.02 11.91
CA PRO A 229 2.85 4.84 11.59
C PRO A 229 3.24 3.36 11.42
N HIS A 230 2.33 2.42 11.71
CA HIS A 230 2.58 0.97 11.65
C HIS A 230 1.71 0.33 10.59
N THR A 231 2.31 -0.06 9.46
CA THR A 231 1.60 -0.62 8.29
C THR A 231 0.77 -1.86 8.62
N LEU A 232 1.34 -2.80 9.39
CA LEU A 232 0.65 -4.03 9.76
C LEU A 232 -0.53 -3.75 10.70
N ALA A 233 -0.36 -2.87 11.70
CA ALA A 233 -1.43 -2.46 12.60
C ALA A 233 -2.60 -1.81 11.83
N LEU A 234 -2.28 -0.95 10.85
CA LEU A 234 -3.28 -0.34 9.98
C LEU A 234 -4.07 -1.39 9.19
N ASP A 235 -3.37 -2.37 8.60
CA ASP A 235 -4.01 -3.46 7.85
C ASP A 235 -4.84 -4.37 8.76
N THR A 236 -4.42 -4.60 10.01
CA THR A 236 -5.19 -5.36 11.01
C THR A 236 -6.52 -4.68 11.31
N VAL A 237 -6.53 -3.37 11.55
CA VAL A 237 -7.79 -2.63 11.77
C VAL A 237 -8.65 -2.64 10.51
N ALA A 238 -8.07 -2.38 9.34
CA ALA A 238 -8.79 -2.34 8.08
C ALA A 238 -9.46 -3.67 7.73
N THR A 239 -8.78 -4.81 7.95
CA THR A 239 -9.35 -6.14 7.70
C THR A 239 -10.44 -6.49 8.70
N ASN A 240 -10.31 -6.11 9.97
CA ASN A 240 -11.37 -6.26 10.97
C ASN A 240 -12.59 -5.36 10.68
N MET A 241 -12.38 -4.15 10.16
CA MET A 241 -13.44 -3.24 9.77
C MET A 241 -14.34 -3.84 8.68
N VAL A 242 -13.76 -4.55 7.71
CA VAL A 242 -14.51 -5.23 6.64
C VAL A 242 -14.76 -6.71 6.92
N GLN A 243 -14.56 -7.16 8.16
CA GLN A 243 -14.79 -8.52 8.66
C GLN A 243 -14.09 -9.61 7.80
N LEU A 244 -12.90 -9.30 7.32
CA LEU A 244 -12.07 -10.24 6.57
C LEU A 244 -11.19 -11.03 7.53
N ALA A 245 -11.45 -12.32 7.67
CA ALA A 245 -10.70 -13.19 8.58
C ALA A 245 -9.20 -13.20 8.26
N ALA A 246 -8.35 -13.13 9.27
CA ALA A 246 -6.89 -13.07 9.14
C ALA A 246 -6.31 -14.23 8.31
N GLU A 247 -6.92 -15.42 8.41
CA GLU A 247 -6.52 -16.64 7.68
C GLU A 247 -6.70 -16.48 6.15
N ARG A 248 -7.56 -15.56 5.72
CA ARG A 248 -7.77 -15.23 4.30
C ARG A 248 -6.80 -14.17 3.79
N VAL A 249 -6.10 -13.46 4.69
CA VAL A 249 -5.16 -12.39 4.38
C VAL A 249 -3.74 -12.86 4.65
N TRP A 250 -3.02 -13.24 3.61
CA TRP A 250 -1.72 -13.89 3.76
C TRP A 250 -0.69 -13.08 4.53
N THR A 251 -0.68 -11.75 4.41
CA THR A 251 0.20 -10.89 5.22
C THR A 251 -0.16 -10.93 6.70
N GLN A 252 -1.46 -10.95 7.05
CA GLN A 252 -1.91 -11.07 8.44
C GLN A 252 -1.61 -12.45 9.01
N LYS A 253 -1.90 -13.51 8.26
CA LYS A 253 -1.64 -14.89 8.65
C LYS A 253 -0.16 -15.09 8.97
N VAL A 254 0.74 -14.76 8.04
CA VAL A 254 2.19 -14.93 8.22
C VAL A 254 2.73 -14.02 9.32
N ALA A 255 2.19 -12.80 9.46
CA ALA A 255 2.57 -11.92 10.56
C ALA A 255 2.23 -12.52 11.93
N GLY A 256 1.03 -13.12 12.09
CA GLY A 256 0.64 -13.84 13.31
C GLY A 256 1.53 -15.05 13.57
N GLU A 257 1.77 -15.91 12.57
CA GLU A 257 2.61 -17.11 12.66
C GLU A 257 4.08 -16.78 13.01
N THR A 258 4.57 -15.61 12.59
CA THR A 258 5.96 -15.17 12.84
C THR A 258 6.08 -14.21 14.04
N GLY A 259 4.99 -13.99 14.78
CA GLY A 259 4.99 -13.16 15.99
C GLY A 259 5.25 -11.67 15.72
N ARG A 260 4.91 -11.18 14.55
CA ARG A 260 5.08 -9.75 14.20
C ARG A 260 4.06 -8.89 14.92
N ARG A 261 4.57 -7.86 15.55
CA ARG A 261 3.78 -6.94 16.36
C ARG A 261 2.82 -6.12 15.49
N GLY A 262 1.58 -5.97 15.94
CA GLY A 262 0.51 -5.28 15.22
C GLY A 262 -0.41 -6.23 14.44
N ALA A 263 -0.21 -7.55 14.54
CA ALA A 263 -1.04 -8.56 13.90
C ALA A 263 -2.36 -8.83 14.65
N SER A 264 -2.51 -8.36 15.89
CA SER A 264 -3.71 -8.54 16.72
C SER A 264 -4.27 -7.19 17.18
N LEU A 265 -5.62 -7.07 17.27
CA LEU A 265 -6.29 -5.86 17.79
C LEU A 265 -5.90 -5.55 19.24
N ASP A 266 -5.59 -6.55 20.06
CA ASP A 266 -5.19 -6.38 21.46
C ASP A 266 -3.88 -5.59 21.63
N GLU A 267 -3.06 -5.54 20.58
CA GLU A 267 -1.81 -4.80 20.56
C GLU A 267 -2.00 -3.33 20.16
N LEU A 268 -3.24 -2.94 19.77
CA LEU A 268 -3.52 -1.64 19.15
C LEU A 268 -4.21 -0.69 20.12
N ASP A 269 -3.97 0.60 19.92
CA ASP A 269 -4.64 1.72 20.57
C ASP A 269 -5.42 2.49 19.49
N LEU A 270 -6.75 2.37 19.54
CA LEU A 270 -7.64 2.91 18.51
C LEU A 270 -8.13 4.29 18.91
N HIS A 271 -8.04 5.25 18.00
CA HIS A 271 -8.46 6.64 18.18
C HIS A 271 -9.47 7.06 17.11
N GLY A 272 -10.24 8.10 17.41
CA GLY A 272 -11.22 8.70 16.51
C GLY A 272 -12.55 7.95 16.47
N THR A 273 -13.12 7.72 15.28
CA THR A 273 -14.41 7.02 15.14
C THR A 273 -14.30 5.58 15.64
N PRO A 274 -15.20 5.11 16.53
CA PRO A 274 -15.19 3.75 17.02
C PRO A 274 -15.24 2.72 15.88
N LEU A 275 -14.38 1.70 15.94
CA LEU A 275 -14.31 0.66 14.91
C LEU A 275 -15.67 0.01 14.65
N ALA A 276 -16.46 -0.21 15.69
CA ALA A 276 -17.79 -0.82 15.60
C ALA A 276 -18.80 -0.01 14.74
N GLU A 277 -18.63 1.32 14.66
CA GLU A 277 -19.48 2.19 13.82
C GLU A 277 -19.09 2.13 12.33
N LEU A 278 -17.85 1.71 12.03
CA LEU A 278 -17.29 1.60 10.69
C LEU A 278 -17.32 0.17 10.15
N GLN A 279 -17.63 -0.82 10.99
CA GLN A 279 -17.70 -2.21 10.57
C GLN A 279 -18.80 -2.46 9.55
N THR A 280 -18.49 -3.27 8.54
CA THR A 280 -19.46 -3.75 7.55
C THR A 280 -19.33 -5.25 7.35
N ASP A 281 -20.47 -5.97 7.34
CA ASP A 281 -20.59 -7.40 7.06
C ASP A 281 -20.86 -7.69 5.57
N ARG A 282 -21.02 -6.63 4.76
CA ARG A 282 -21.39 -6.73 3.34
C ARG A 282 -20.21 -6.82 2.38
N PHE A 283 -18.97 -6.75 2.90
CA PHE A 283 -17.78 -6.77 2.06
C PHE A 283 -17.57 -8.16 1.44
N CYS A 284 -17.56 -8.22 0.11
CA CYS A 284 -17.39 -9.45 -0.64
C CYS A 284 -15.90 -9.82 -0.79
N PRO A 285 -15.42 -10.90 -0.14
CA PRO A 285 -14.02 -11.30 -0.25
C PRO A 285 -13.66 -11.77 -1.66
N ALA A 286 -12.39 -11.67 -2.03
CA ALA A 286 -11.89 -12.23 -3.27
C ALA A 286 -12.09 -13.75 -3.30
N LYS A 287 -12.51 -14.26 -4.47
CA LYS A 287 -12.34 -15.69 -4.76
C LYS A 287 -10.84 -15.93 -4.93
N THR A 288 -10.23 -16.68 -4.01
CA THR A 288 -8.80 -16.97 -4.06
C THR A 288 -8.47 -17.74 -5.33
N ALA A 289 -7.56 -17.21 -6.13
CA ALA A 289 -7.00 -17.87 -7.28
C ALA A 289 -5.48 -17.88 -7.15
N ASP A 290 -4.86 -18.95 -7.62
CA ASP A 290 -3.43 -18.91 -7.90
C ASP A 290 -3.21 -18.01 -9.11
N ILE A 291 -2.24 -17.10 -9.03
CA ILE A 291 -1.92 -16.23 -10.16
C ILE A 291 -1.31 -17.11 -11.26
N ASN A 292 -2.17 -17.61 -12.12
CA ASN A 292 -1.81 -18.13 -13.40
C ASN A 292 -1.81 -16.94 -14.37
N PHE A 293 -0.62 -16.43 -14.74
CA PHE A 293 -0.49 -15.32 -15.70
C PHE A 293 -1.05 -15.64 -17.11
N GLY A 294 -1.89 -16.68 -17.25
CA GLY A 294 -2.44 -17.09 -18.53
C GLY A 294 -1.40 -17.59 -19.55
N LEU A 295 -0.13 -17.68 -19.13
CA LEU A 295 0.96 -18.09 -19.99
C LEU A 295 0.92 -19.61 -20.19
N PRO A 296 1.17 -20.12 -21.43
CA PRO A 296 1.34 -21.55 -21.68
C PRO A 296 2.44 -22.16 -20.80
N THR A 297 2.25 -23.41 -20.36
CA THR A 297 3.19 -24.10 -19.46
C THR A 297 4.66 -24.06 -19.94
N PRO A 298 4.98 -24.24 -21.23
CA PRO A 298 6.36 -24.13 -21.72
C PRO A 298 6.97 -22.75 -21.50
N LEU A 299 6.19 -21.68 -21.70
CA LEU A 299 6.64 -20.31 -21.50
C LEU A 299 6.81 -19.98 -20.01
N LYS A 300 5.96 -20.53 -19.14
CA LYS A 300 6.12 -20.45 -17.68
C LYS A 300 7.44 -21.08 -17.23
N ASN A 301 7.74 -22.28 -17.73
CA ASN A 301 8.98 -22.99 -17.39
C ASN A 301 10.21 -22.25 -17.93
N LEU A 302 10.15 -21.69 -19.14
CA LEU A 302 11.22 -20.87 -19.70
C LEU A 302 11.47 -19.61 -18.84
N LEU A 303 10.42 -18.88 -18.49
CA LEU A 303 10.50 -17.70 -17.64
C LEU A 303 10.99 -18.06 -16.23
N LYS A 304 10.49 -19.16 -15.66
CA LYS A 304 10.96 -19.64 -14.36
C LYS A 304 12.45 -19.98 -14.39
N ASN A 305 12.92 -20.69 -15.40
CA ASN A 305 14.34 -21.04 -15.54
C ASN A 305 15.23 -19.82 -15.81
N ALA A 306 14.78 -18.87 -16.63
CA ALA A 306 15.51 -17.61 -16.86
C ALA A 306 15.59 -16.73 -15.60
N ILE A 307 14.59 -16.80 -14.74
CA ILE A 307 14.49 -16.06 -13.48
C ILE A 307 15.32 -16.74 -12.38
N THR A 308 15.31 -18.07 -12.31
CA THR A 308 16.09 -18.85 -11.34
C THR A 308 17.59 -18.88 -11.64
N ALA A 309 17.99 -18.60 -12.88
CA ALA A 309 19.41 -18.54 -13.26
C ALA A 309 20.13 -17.27 -12.71
N GLN A 310 19.38 -16.25 -12.29
CA GLN A 310 19.92 -15.04 -11.64
C GLN A 310 18.99 -14.61 -10.50
N PRO A 311 19.12 -15.17 -9.29
CA PRO A 311 18.28 -14.79 -8.18
C PRO A 311 18.60 -13.35 -7.75
N GLU A 312 17.56 -12.47 -7.79
CA GLU A 312 17.59 -11.14 -7.13
C GLU A 312 17.26 -11.27 -5.64
N ILE A 313 16.97 -12.47 -5.19
CA ILE A 313 16.78 -12.83 -3.79
C ILE A 313 17.84 -13.86 -3.46
N ASP A 314 18.80 -13.47 -2.64
CA ASP A 314 19.77 -14.40 -2.10
C ASP A 314 19.11 -15.13 -0.92
N LEU A 315 18.75 -16.39 -1.17
CA LEU A 315 18.15 -17.29 -0.17
C LEU A 315 19.30 -18.09 0.44
N ASN A 316 19.98 -17.54 1.41
CA ASN A 316 20.79 -18.36 2.30
C ASN A 316 19.86 -18.98 3.34
N CYS A 317 19.52 -20.26 3.15
CA CYS A 317 18.92 -21.13 4.16
C CYS A 317 19.88 -21.39 5.32
#